data_a075fef44e46b70d7ded3887590857b5
#
_entry.id   a075fef44e46b70d7ded3887590857b5
#
_cell.length_a   1.000
_cell.length_b   1.000
_cell.length_c   1.000
_cell.angle_alpha   90.00
_cell.angle_beta   90.00
_cell.angle_gamma   90.00
#
_symmetry.space_group_name_H-M   'P 1'
#
loop_
_entity.id
_entity.type
_entity.pdbx_description
1 polymer ?
#
loop_
_entity_poly.entity_id
_entity_poly.type
_entity_poly.pdbx_seq_one_letter_code
_entity_poly.pdbx_strand_id
1 'polypeptide(L)'
;MVVTNYLWRALLPTLVASVEPGGVLLYETFAAGNETVGKPSRPDFLLRPGELLAVCEGLRVVAYEDGFFDGPPRFVQRVAAAKEAAILTQRNRYLLPTT
;
A
#
# COMPACT_ATOMS: atom_id res chain seq x y z
N MET A 1 2.56 -9.21 -6.17
CA MET A 1 1.48 -9.42 -5.16
C MET A 1 0.57 -8.21 -5.16
N VAL A 2 -0.73 -8.44 -5.26
CA VAL A 2 -1.73 -7.37 -5.27
C VAL A 2 -2.74 -7.64 -4.16
N VAL A 3 -2.97 -6.64 -3.31
CA VAL A 3 -3.95 -6.73 -2.23
C VAL A 3 -4.87 -5.51 -2.33
N THR A 4 -6.18 -5.75 -2.37
CA THR A 4 -7.17 -4.67 -2.46
C THR A 4 -8.30 -4.88 -1.47
N ASN A 5 -8.78 -3.78 -0.89
CA ASN A 5 -9.98 -3.75 -0.04
C ASN A 5 -9.95 -4.74 1.13
N TYR A 6 -8.77 -4.95 1.68
CA TYR A 6 -8.56 -5.91 2.77
C TYR A 6 -7.55 -5.35 3.76
N LEU A 7 -7.92 -5.35 5.04
CA LEU A 7 -7.00 -4.91 6.09
C LEU A 7 -7.14 -5.83 7.30
N TRP A 8 -6.07 -6.55 7.59
CA TRP A 8 -5.89 -7.27 8.84
C TRP A 8 -4.44 -7.03 9.28
N ARG A 9 -4.28 -6.14 10.24
CA ARG A 9 -2.96 -5.65 10.65
C ARG A 9 -2.02 -6.75 11.11
N ALA A 10 -2.55 -7.81 11.71
CA ALA A 10 -1.72 -8.94 12.15
C ALA A 10 -1.02 -9.65 11.00
N LEU A 11 -1.56 -9.57 9.78
CA LEU A 11 -0.97 -10.19 8.59
C LEU A 11 0.00 -9.28 7.83
N LEU A 12 0.00 -7.98 8.11
CA LEU A 12 0.81 -7.05 7.31
C LEU A 12 2.29 -7.41 7.26
N PRO A 13 2.95 -7.74 8.39
CA PRO A 13 4.35 -8.16 8.34
C PRO A 13 4.57 -9.41 7.49
N THR A 14 3.63 -10.35 7.54
CA THR A 14 3.72 -11.58 6.75
C THR A 14 3.56 -11.30 5.27
N LEU A 15 2.64 -10.41 4.89
CA LEU A 15 2.45 -10.02 3.51
C LEU A 15 3.72 -9.38 2.94
N VAL A 16 4.32 -8.46 3.69
CA VAL A 16 5.56 -7.79 3.26
C VAL A 16 6.69 -8.81 3.13
N ALA A 17 6.83 -9.71 4.09
CA ALA A 17 7.86 -10.75 4.05
C ALA A 17 7.67 -11.73 2.89
N SER A 18 6.44 -11.88 2.41
CA SER A 18 6.12 -12.80 1.31
C SER A 18 6.48 -12.26 -0.07
N VAL A 19 6.83 -10.98 -0.18
CA VAL A 19 7.25 -10.43 -1.46
C VAL A 19 8.62 -11.01 -1.82
N GLU A 20 8.72 -11.63 -2.99
CA GLU A 20 9.97 -12.24 -3.44
C GLU A 20 11.00 -11.18 -3.84
N PRO A 21 12.31 -11.47 -3.72
CA PRO A 21 13.34 -10.58 -4.26
C PRO A 21 13.07 -10.28 -5.74
N GLY A 22 13.07 -9.01 -6.10
CA GLY A 22 12.69 -8.58 -7.44
C GLY A 22 11.19 -8.41 -7.65
N GLY A 23 10.36 -8.82 -6.67
CA GLY A 23 8.91 -8.68 -6.76
C GLY A 23 8.40 -7.32 -6.32
N VAL A 24 7.12 -7.10 -6.58
CA VAL A 24 6.44 -5.83 -6.26
C VAL A 24 5.17 -6.13 -5.47
N LEU A 25 4.93 -5.30 -4.46
CA LEU A 25 3.68 -5.28 -3.70
C LEU A 25 2.86 -4.08 -4.16
N LEU A 26 1.63 -4.35 -4.58
CA LEU A 26 0.61 -3.30 -4.82
C LEU A 26 -0.48 -3.51 -3.77
N TYR A 27 -0.67 -2.52 -2.91
CA TYR A 27 -1.63 -2.61 -1.83
C TYR A 27 -2.52 -1.38 -1.82
N GLU A 28 -3.83 -1.59 -1.82
CA GLU A 28 -4.81 -0.51 -1.76
C GLU A 28 -5.96 -0.93 -0.85
N THR A 29 -6.32 -0.09 0.10
CA THR A 29 -7.53 -0.29 0.89
C THR A 29 -8.01 1.05 1.48
N PHE A 30 -9.12 0.99 2.21
CA PHE A 30 -9.75 2.19 2.75
C PHE A 30 -8.93 2.81 3.88
N ALA A 31 -9.00 4.12 3.97
CA ALA A 31 -8.23 4.91 4.94
C ALA A 31 -9.14 5.70 5.88
N ALA A 32 -8.55 6.17 6.97
CA ALA A 32 -9.24 7.01 7.94
C ALA A 32 -9.84 8.23 7.26
N GLY A 33 -11.08 8.54 7.61
CA GLY A 33 -11.91 9.51 6.91
C GLY A 33 -13.08 8.84 6.19
N ASN A 34 -12.91 7.57 5.81
CA ASN A 34 -13.94 6.85 5.07
C ASN A 34 -15.23 6.65 5.89
N GLU A 35 -15.14 6.67 7.22
CA GLU A 35 -16.29 6.60 8.11
C GLU A 35 -17.26 7.77 7.92
N THR A 36 -16.80 8.86 7.31
CA THR A 36 -17.64 10.04 7.06
C THR A 36 -18.44 9.93 5.76
N VAL A 37 -18.10 8.99 4.90
CA VAL A 37 -18.74 8.89 3.56
C VAL A 37 -19.30 7.51 3.26
N GLY A 38 -19.04 6.50 4.07
CA GLY A 38 -19.57 5.16 3.80
C GLY A 38 -18.90 4.07 4.61
N LYS A 39 -18.94 2.88 4.06
CA LYS A 39 -18.35 1.70 4.69
C LYS A 39 -17.15 1.21 3.87
N PRO A 40 -16.20 0.58 4.51
CA PRO A 40 -16.08 0.30 5.94
C PRO A 40 -15.95 1.58 6.77
N SER A 41 -16.48 1.53 8.01
CA SER A 41 -16.48 2.69 8.91
C SER A 41 -15.78 2.41 10.24
N ARG A 42 -15.43 1.15 10.53
CA ARG A 42 -14.76 0.78 11.77
C ARG A 42 -13.26 1.06 11.68
N PRO A 43 -12.66 1.66 12.72
CA PRO A 43 -11.22 1.96 12.69
C PRO A 43 -10.33 0.75 12.38
N ASP A 44 -10.77 -0.45 12.76
CA ASP A 44 -10.00 -1.69 12.50
C ASP A 44 -9.80 -1.95 11.01
N PHE A 45 -10.66 -1.40 10.16
CA PHE A 45 -10.62 -1.61 8.72
C PHE A 45 -10.15 -0.38 7.96
N LEU A 46 -9.67 0.63 8.67
CA LEU A 46 -9.23 1.88 8.06
C LEU A 46 -7.76 2.14 8.38
N LEU A 47 -6.97 2.39 7.35
CA LEU A 47 -5.56 2.72 7.52
C LEU A 47 -5.41 4.11 8.13
N ARG A 48 -4.47 4.24 9.07
CA ARG A 48 -4.08 5.53 9.60
C ARG A 48 -3.19 6.26 8.59
N PRO A 49 -3.16 7.60 8.63
CA PRO A 49 -2.27 8.35 7.73
C PRO A 49 -0.83 7.82 7.79
N GLY A 50 -0.25 7.54 6.63
CA GLY A 50 1.12 7.02 6.54
C GLY A 50 1.30 5.57 6.91
N GLU A 51 0.25 4.85 7.26
CA GLU A 51 0.40 3.48 7.76
C GLU A 51 1.04 2.54 6.74
N LEU A 52 0.67 2.63 5.47
CA LEU A 52 1.27 1.77 4.45
C LEU A 52 2.76 2.07 4.23
N LEU A 53 3.17 3.31 4.41
CA LEU A 53 4.61 3.63 4.36
C LEU A 53 5.37 2.92 5.46
N ALA A 54 4.83 2.92 6.68
CA ALA A 54 5.46 2.23 7.79
C ALA A 54 5.49 0.72 7.58
N VAL A 55 4.42 0.15 7.04
CA VAL A 55 4.31 -1.28 6.74
C VAL A 55 5.38 -1.69 5.72
N CYS A 56 5.67 -0.84 4.74
CA CYS A 56 6.60 -1.14 3.66
C CYS A 56 8.03 -0.68 3.97
N GLU A 57 8.39 -0.47 5.25
CA GLU A 57 9.70 0.05 5.62
C GLU A 57 10.87 -0.77 5.07
N GLY A 58 10.73 -2.09 4.98
CA GLY A 58 11.77 -2.95 4.44
C GLY A 58 11.81 -3.05 2.92
N LEU A 59 10.92 -2.34 2.24
CA LEU A 59 10.81 -2.36 0.79
C LEU A 59 11.16 -0.98 0.22
N ARG A 60 11.45 -0.96 -1.09
CA ARG A 60 11.59 0.32 -1.79
C ARG A 60 10.22 0.80 -2.22
N VAL A 61 9.75 1.90 -1.63
CA VAL A 61 8.48 2.51 -2.02
C VAL A 61 8.68 3.26 -3.33
N VAL A 62 7.95 2.83 -4.36
CA VAL A 62 8.01 3.42 -5.69
C VAL A 62 6.96 4.51 -5.85
N ALA A 63 5.76 4.26 -5.31
CA ALA A 63 4.66 5.22 -5.34
C ALA A 63 3.78 5.04 -4.12
N TYR A 64 3.23 6.15 -3.63
CA TYR A 64 2.34 6.14 -2.48
C TYR A 64 1.32 7.25 -2.62
N GLU A 65 0.07 6.94 -2.31
CA GLU A 65 -1.00 7.93 -2.30
C GLU A 65 -1.89 7.72 -1.08
N ASP A 66 -2.34 8.82 -0.49
CA ASP A 66 -3.27 8.81 0.63
C ASP A 66 -4.24 9.96 0.40
N GLY A 67 -5.47 9.64 0.04
CA GLY A 67 -6.37 10.69 -0.35
C GLY A 67 -7.81 10.26 -0.54
N PHE A 68 -8.55 11.15 -1.14
CA PHE A 68 -9.98 11.02 -1.33
C PHE A 68 -10.34 10.93 -2.81
N PHE A 69 -11.19 9.98 -3.16
CA PHE A 69 -11.79 9.86 -4.48
C PHE A 69 -13.27 10.21 -4.39
N ASP A 70 -13.78 10.93 -5.38
CA ASP A 70 -15.14 11.45 -5.35
C ASP A 70 -16.13 10.73 -6.27
N GLY A 71 -15.79 9.63 -6.82
CA GLY A 71 -16.71 8.93 -7.70
C GLY A 71 -16.61 7.42 -7.63
N PRO A 72 -17.20 6.75 -6.62
CA PRO A 72 -17.95 7.21 -5.44
C PRO A 72 -17.03 7.76 -4.34
N PRO A 73 -17.59 8.55 -3.41
CA PRO A 73 -16.80 9.11 -2.32
C PRO A 73 -16.14 8.02 -1.47
N ARG A 74 -14.82 8.10 -1.33
CA ARG A 74 -14.08 7.15 -0.50
C ARG A 74 -12.69 7.69 -0.15
N PHE A 75 -12.23 7.35 1.05
CA PHE A 75 -10.84 7.62 1.45
C PHE A 75 -10.03 6.35 1.24
N VAL A 76 -8.91 6.46 0.58
CA VAL A 76 -8.09 5.33 0.16
C VAL A 76 -6.63 5.65 0.38
N GLN A 77 -5.88 4.63 0.78
CA GLN A 77 -4.43 4.68 0.82
C GLN A 77 -3.89 3.55 -0.04
N ARG A 78 -2.86 3.85 -0.85
CA ARG A 78 -2.28 2.84 -1.72
C ARG A 78 -0.79 3.02 -1.87
N VAL A 79 -0.10 1.90 -2.07
CA VAL A 79 1.35 1.88 -2.19
C VAL A 79 1.77 0.88 -3.25
N ALA A 80 2.81 1.25 -3.99
CA ALA A 80 3.56 0.34 -4.84
C ALA A 80 4.97 0.28 -4.28
N ALA A 81 5.41 -0.91 -3.87
CA ALA A 81 6.71 -1.08 -3.24
C ALA A 81 7.39 -2.32 -3.79
N ALA A 82 8.70 -2.25 -3.93
CA ALA A 82 9.48 -3.33 -4.54
C ALA A 82 10.49 -3.88 -3.54
N LYS A 83 10.69 -5.20 -3.59
CA LYS A 83 11.74 -5.86 -2.84
C LYS A 83 12.95 -5.99 -3.77
N GLU A 84 13.95 -5.15 -3.55
CA GLU A 84 15.14 -5.14 -4.38
C GLU A 84 15.94 -6.42 -4.21
N ALA A 85 16.59 -6.88 -5.28
CA ALA A 85 17.44 -8.04 -5.22
C ALA A 85 18.66 -7.76 -4.32
N ALA A 86 19.15 -8.81 -3.65
CA ALA A 86 20.24 -8.66 -2.68
C ALA A 86 21.56 -8.20 -3.34
N ILE A 87 21.77 -8.52 -4.62
CA ILE A 87 22.99 -8.14 -5.34
C ILE A 87 22.58 -7.25 -6.51
N LEU A 88 23.04 -5.99 -6.48
CA LEU A 88 22.76 -5.02 -7.53
C LEU A 88 24.09 -4.57 -8.13
N THR A 89 24.23 -4.74 -9.43
CA THR A 89 25.40 -4.22 -10.16
C THR A 89 25.12 -2.82 -10.69
N GLN A 90 23.85 -2.43 -10.73
CA GLN A 90 23.42 -1.09 -11.10
C GLN A 90 22.09 -0.81 -10.42
N ARG A 91 21.73 0.47 -10.36
CA ARG A 91 20.49 0.89 -9.72
C ARG A 91 19.29 0.41 -10.52
N ASN A 92 18.31 -0.19 -9.83
CA ASN A 92 17.05 -0.58 -10.44
C ASN A 92 16.26 0.64 -10.88
N ARG A 93 15.50 0.48 -11.93
CA ARG A 93 14.61 1.52 -12.46
C ARG A 93 13.18 1.04 -12.39
N TYR A 94 12.31 1.87 -11.86
CA TYR A 94 10.89 1.56 -11.74
C TYR A 94 10.11 2.64 -12.48
N LEU A 95 9.35 2.21 -13.50
CA LEU A 95 8.56 3.14 -14.29
C LEU A 95 7.33 3.56 -13.49
N LEU A 96 7.12 4.87 -13.40
CA LEU A 96 5.92 5.41 -12.78
C LEU A 96 4.79 5.45 -13.79
N PRO A 97 3.53 5.24 -13.33
CA PRO A 97 2.39 5.38 -14.23
C PRO A 97 2.31 6.81 -14.76
N THR A 98 2.04 6.94 -16.05
CA THR A 98 1.75 8.23 -16.65
C THR A 98 0.24 8.38 -16.67
N THR A 99 -0.25 9.39 -16.02
CA THR A 99 -1.70 9.64 -15.93
C THR A 99 -2.11 10.77 -16.85
#